data_1c674e7a33b5307bd29de3a3a65a104a
#
_entry.id   1c674e7a33b5307bd29de3a3a65a104a
#
_cell.length_a   1.000
_cell.length_b   1.000
_cell.length_c   1.000
_cell.angle_alpha   90.00
_cell.angle_beta   90.00
_cell.angle_gamma   90.00
#
_symmetry.space_group_name_H-M   'P 1'
#
loop_
_entity.id
_entity.type
_entity.pdbx_description
1 polymer ?
#
loop_
_entity_poly.entity_id
_entity_poly.type
_entity_poly.pdbx_seq_one_letter_code
_entity_poly.pdbx_strand_id
1 'polypeptide(L)'
;MSMTRFIQMALATTAALLIATAARADVTLNSVRVGAKDTEALAKFYKAAFGMEETNRLQGQGGPEIFLNFGATADAAKANKGLPVVLMHRDSDDLKDSVPHIIFNVTDMNATVAAIKAAGGSMTADPRPFGNTGMVIGIAIDPVGNRIELIQRPAANR
;
A
#
# COMPACT_ATOMS: atom_id res chain seq x y z
N MET A 1 12.79 75.79 43.11
CA MET A 1 11.77 75.23 42.18
C MET A 1 12.47 74.23 41.33
N SER A 2 12.31 72.92 41.62
CA SER A 2 12.94 71.84 40.89
C SER A 2 11.80 70.93 40.42
N MET A 3 11.68 70.82 39.11
CA MET A 3 10.69 70.01 38.45
C MET A 3 11.32 68.65 38.15
N THR A 4 10.97 67.66 38.94
CA THR A 4 11.42 66.30 38.76
C THR A 4 10.57 65.65 37.67
N ARG A 5 11.16 65.35 36.51
CA ARG A 5 10.52 64.65 35.43
C ARG A 5 10.59 63.13 35.73
N PHE A 6 9.45 62.51 35.97
CA PHE A 6 9.31 61.06 35.99
C PHE A 6 9.35 60.51 34.54
N ILE A 7 10.40 59.80 34.23
CA ILE A 7 10.47 59.00 33.01
C ILE A 7 9.86 57.63 33.34
N GLN A 8 8.66 57.40 32.88
CA GLN A 8 8.09 56.05 32.88
C GLN A 8 8.70 55.23 31.73
N MET A 9 9.58 54.30 32.09
CA MET A 9 10.02 53.25 31.15
C MET A 9 8.92 52.21 31.04
N ALA A 10 8.21 52.21 29.90
CA ALA A 10 7.34 51.11 29.53
C ALA A 10 8.19 49.92 29.08
N LEU A 11 8.26 48.88 29.91
CA LEU A 11 8.80 47.59 29.51
C LEU A 11 7.76 46.92 28.58
N ALA A 12 8.00 46.96 27.28
CA ALA A 12 7.29 46.14 26.33
C ALA A 12 7.84 44.69 26.39
N THR A 13 7.15 43.85 27.15
CA THR A 13 7.41 42.39 27.14
C THR A 13 6.84 41.81 25.85
N THR A 14 7.67 41.66 24.85
CA THR A 14 7.35 40.88 23.66
C THR A 14 7.37 39.40 24.05
N ALA A 15 6.23 38.82 24.31
CA ALA A 15 6.06 37.38 24.43
C ALA A 15 6.24 36.78 23.03
N ALA A 16 7.45 36.31 22.73
CA ALA A 16 7.69 35.48 21.55
C ALA A 16 6.99 34.16 21.77
N LEU A 17 5.83 33.99 21.08
CA LEU A 17 5.11 32.75 21.01
C LEU A 17 5.95 31.77 20.15
N LEU A 18 6.78 30.95 20.81
CA LEU A 18 7.47 29.83 20.18
C LEU A 18 6.42 28.81 19.83
N ILE A 19 5.90 28.89 18.60
CA ILE A 19 5.14 27.79 17.99
C ILE A 19 6.17 26.69 17.76
N ALA A 20 6.26 25.76 18.70
CA ALA A 20 6.96 24.51 18.49
C ALA A 20 6.18 23.75 17.40
N THR A 21 6.62 23.89 16.17
CA THR A 21 6.23 22.95 15.13
C THR A 21 6.73 21.59 15.57
N ALA A 22 5.83 20.77 16.12
CA ALA A 22 6.14 19.36 16.37
C ALA A 22 6.65 18.81 15.04
N ALA A 23 7.94 18.48 14.98
CA ALA A 23 8.52 17.78 13.85
C ALA A 23 7.70 16.48 13.71
N ARG A 24 6.79 16.44 12.74
CA ARG A 24 6.13 15.20 12.39
C ARG A 24 7.23 14.30 11.89
N ALA A 25 7.43 13.17 12.58
CA ALA A 25 8.25 12.11 12.06
C ALA A 25 7.72 11.76 10.67
N ASP A 26 8.58 11.74 9.67
CA ASP A 26 8.22 11.27 8.32
C ASP A 26 7.93 9.76 8.43
N VAL A 27 6.67 9.43 8.70
CA VAL A 27 6.20 8.05 8.75
C VAL A 27 5.74 7.68 7.34
N THR A 28 6.36 6.67 6.77
CA THR A 28 5.99 6.11 5.47
C THR A 28 5.56 4.66 5.62
N LEU A 29 4.66 4.20 4.75
CA LEU A 29 4.29 2.79 4.71
C LEU A 29 5.48 1.99 4.15
N ASN A 30 5.95 0.99 4.90
CA ASN A 30 7.11 0.18 4.51
C ASN A 30 6.74 -0.94 3.53
N SER A 31 5.65 -1.65 3.80
CA SER A 31 5.21 -2.80 3.03
C SER A 31 3.75 -3.14 3.35
N VAL A 32 3.14 -3.93 2.50
CA VAL A 32 1.87 -4.60 2.78
C VAL A 32 2.15 -6.08 3.01
N ARG A 33 1.58 -6.65 4.07
CA ARG A 33 1.76 -8.07 4.42
C ARG A 33 0.49 -8.87 4.13
N VAL A 34 0.68 -10.05 3.54
CA VAL A 34 -0.39 -10.98 3.19
C VAL A 34 -0.03 -12.35 3.73
N GLY A 35 -0.96 -12.97 4.46
CA GLY A 35 -0.76 -14.29 5.04
C GLY A 35 -1.17 -15.41 4.09
N ALA A 36 -0.41 -16.51 4.07
CA ALA A 36 -0.76 -17.76 3.40
C ALA A 36 -0.14 -18.94 4.14
N LYS A 37 -0.82 -20.09 4.12
CA LYS A 37 -0.25 -21.34 4.57
C LYS A 37 0.91 -21.78 3.67
N ASP A 38 0.76 -21.61 2.35
CA ASP A 38 1.78 -21.84 1.33
C ASP A 38 2.18 -20.52 0.66
N THR A 39 3.23 -19.89 1.17
CA THR A 39 3.74 -18.63 0.64
C THR A 39 4.35 -18.78 -0.76
N GLU A 40 4.88 -19.96 -1.11
CA GLU A 40 5.43 -20.23 -2.45
C GLU A 40 4.33 -20.27 -3.52
N ALA A 41 3.22 -20.96 -3.22
CA ALA A 41 2.07 -21.01 -4.12
C ALA A 41 1.48 -19.60 -4.29
N LEU A 42 1.36 -18.83 -3.20
CA LEU A 42 0.86 -17.47 -3.26
C LEU A 42 1.80 -16.53 -4.04
N ALA A 43 3.14 -16.69 -3.91
CA ALA A 43 4.10 -15.94 -4.71
C ALA A 43 3.94 -16.19 -6.22
N LYS A 44 3.75 -17.44 -6.63
CA LYS A 44 3.46 -17.78 -8.03
C LYS A 44 2.23 -17.06 -8.55
N PHE A 45 1.17 -16.99 -7.73
CA PHE A 45 -0.04 -16.25 -8.09
C PHE A 45 0.23 -14.76 -8.32
N TYR A 46 0.88 -14.06 -7.36
CA TYR A 46 1.13 -12.62 -7.49
C TYR A 46 2.07 -12.29 -8.66
N LYS A 47 3.05 -13.14 -8.93
CA LYS A 47 3.93 -13.02 -10.10
C LYS A 47 3.14 -13.19 -11.41
N ALA A 48 2.31 -14.21 -11.51
CA ALA A 48 1.55 -14.51 -12.72
C ALA A 48 0.41 -13.50 -12.98
N ALA A 49 -0.32 -13.10 -11.93
CA ALA A 49 -1.49 -12.23 -12.07
C ALA A 49 -1.13 -10.75 -12.24
N PHE A 50 -0.04 -10.29 -11.58
CA PHE A 50 0.28 -8.86 -11.47
C PHE A 50 1.66 -8.48 -12.01
N GLY A 51 2.43 -9.43 -12.56
CA GLY A 51 3.77 -9.16 -13.10
C GLY A 51 4.77 -8.70 -12.03
N MET A 52 4.58 -9.16 -10.79
CA MET A 52 5.53 -8.89 -9.71
C MET A 52 6.73 -9.82 -9.81
N GLU A 53 7.87 -9.39 -9.26
CA GLU A 53 9.07 -10.22 -9.14
C GLU A 53 9.56 -10.30 -7.70
N GLU A 54 10.19 -11.43 -7.34
CA GLU A 54 10.79 -11.62 -6.03
C GLU A 54 12.02 -10.72 -5.88
N THR A 55 12.01 -9.90 -4.83
CA THR A 55 13.09 -8.95 -4.54
C THR A 55 13.97 -9.41 -3.38
N ASN A 56 13.39 -10.17 -2.45
CA ASN A 56 14.08 -10.68 -1.28
C ASN A 56 13.33 -11.88 -0.70
N ARG A 57 14.03 -12.66 0.12
CA ARG A 57 13.50 -13.82 0.84
C ARG A 57 14.17 -13.93 2.19
N LEU A 58 13.37 -14.13 3.23
CA LEU A 58 13.86 -14.40 4.58
C LEU A 58 13.30 -15.74 5.06
N GLN A 59 14.04 -16.42 5.92
CA GLN A 59 13.54 -17.63 6.58
C GLN A 59 12.74 -17.20 7.81
N GLY A 60 11.41 -17.37 7.74
CA GLY A 60 10.48 -17.12 8.85
C GLY A 60 10.10 -18.40 9.60
N GLN A 61 9.36 -18.25 10.69
CA GLN A 61 8.72 -19.37 11.36
C GLN A 61 7.60 -19.93 10.48
N GLY A 62 7.61 -21.26 10.27
CA GLY A 62 6.61 -21.94 9.45
C GLY A 62 6.85 -21.92 7.94
N GLY A 63 7.75 -21.08 7.43
CA GLY A 63 8.06 -21.02 6.01
C GLY A 63 8.76 -19.72 5.61
N PRO A 64 9.11 -19.53 4.33
CA PRO A 64 9.79 -18.33 3.86
C PRO A 64 8.86 -17.12 3.88
N GLU A 65 9.39 -15.95 4.28
CA GLU A 65 8.82 -14.67 3.94
C GLU A 65 9.34 -14.25 2.56
N ILE A 66 8.43 -13.99 1.63
CA ILE A 66 8.76 -13.67 0.23
C ILE A 66 8.37 -12.22 -0.05
N PHE A 67 9.33 -11.42 -0.49
CA PHE A 67 9.12 -10.01 -0.81
C PHE A 67 8.94 -9.87 -2.31
N LEU A 68 7.82 -9.30 -2.72
CA LEU A 68 7.46 -9.07 -4.12
C LEU A 68 7.36 -7.58 -4.40
N ASN A 69 7.82 -7.15 -5.58
CA ASN A 69 7.61 -5.79 -6.06
C ASN A 69 7.44 -5.81 -7.59
N PHE A 70 7.03 -4.68 -8.17
CA PHE A 70 6.83 -4.53 -9.60
C PHE A 70 8.15 -4.28 -10.33
N GLY A 71 8.37 -4.97 -11.45
CA GLY A 71 9.51 -4.81 -12.33
C GLY A 71 9.55 -5.89 -13.40
N ALA A 72 10.06 -5.57 -14.58
CA ALA A 72 10.20 -6.54 -15.68
C ALA A 72 11.23 -7.65 -15.38
N THR A 73 12.10 -7.42 -14.40
CA THR A 73 13.08 -8.37 -13.90
C THR A 73 13.24 -8.21 -12.38
N ALA A 74 13.83 -9.19 -11.71
CA ALA A 74 14.11 -9.11 -10.27
C ALA A 74 14.94 -7.87 -9.89
N ASP A 75 15.90 -7.47 -10.71
CA ASP A 75 16.73 -6.29 -10.47
C ASP A 75 15.92 -4.99 -10.64
N ALA A 76 15.07 -4.91 -11.66
CA ALA A 76 14.16 -3.78 -11.82
C ALA A 76 13.16 -3.68 -10.65
N ALA A 77 12.64 -4.81 -10.17
CA ALA A 77 11.76 -4.85 -9.02
C ALA A 77 12.46 -4.43 -7.71
N LYS A 78 13.74 -4.81 -7.51
CA LYS A 78 14.56 -4.35 -6.37
C LYS A 78 14.82 -2.84 -6.42
N ALA A 79 15.00 -2.28 -7.60
CA ALA A 79 15.21 -0.84 -7.79
C ALA A 79 13.94 -0.02 -7.62
N ASN A 80 12.76 -0.65 -7.70
CA ASN A 80 11.46 0.02 -7.57
C ASN A 80 11.27 0.54 -6.14
N LYS A 81 10.99 1.84 -6.01
CA LYS A 81 10.76 2.53 -4.72
C LYS A 81 9.32 2.43 -4.22
N GLY A 82 8.44 1.76 -4.98
CA GLY A 82 7.08 1.45 -4.54
C GLY A 82 7.06 0.48 -3.36
N LEU A 83 5.91 0.37 -2.73
CA LEU A 83 5.72 -0.49 -1.57
C LEU A 83 5.76 -1.97 -1.99
N PRO A 84 6.60 -2.79 -1.35
CA PRO A 84 6.60 -4.23 -1.59
C PRO A 84 5.38 -4.90 -0.95
N VAL A 85 4.95 -5.99 -1.55
CA VAL A 85 4.04 -6.97 -0.93
C VAL A 85 4.90 -8.07 -0.30
N VAL A 86 4.67 -8.35 0.98
CA VAL A 86 5.40 -9.37 1.73
C VAL A 86 4.46 -10.52 2.06
N LEU A 87 4.76 -11.69 1.54
CA LEU A 87 4.01 -12.90 1.82
C LEU A 87 4.58 -13.56 3.07
N MET A 88 3.73 -13.83 4.06
CA MET A 88 4.14 -14.42 5.33
C MET A 88 3.36 -15.69 5.61
N HIS A 89 4.02 -16.64 6.26
CA HIS A 89 3.35 -17.84 6.71
C HIS A 89 2.26 -17.53 7.76
N ARG A 90 1.13 -18.21 7.63
CA ARG A 90 0.08 -18.36 8.65
C ARG A 90 -0.36 -19.82 8.73
N ASP A 91 -0.85 -20.25 9.88
CA ASP A 91 -1.14 -21.65 10.15
C ASP A 91 -2.33 -22.21 9.36
N SER A 92 -3.29 -21.34 8.99
CA SER A 92 -4.50 -21.73 8.26
C SER A 92 -4.97 -20.66 7.30
N ASP A 93 -5.44 -21.06 6.12
CA ASP A 93 -6.09 -20.17 5.16
C ASP A 93 -7.56 -19.88 5.49
N ASP A 94 -8.11 -20.54 6.52
CA ASP A 94 -9.42 -20.21 7.08
C ASP A 94 -9.40 -18.91 7.89
N LEU A 95 -8.22 -18.51 8.40
CA LEU A 95 -8.02 -17.25 9.09
C LEU A 95 -8.00 -16.11 8.08
N LYS A 96 -8.91 -15.15 8.25
CA LYS A 96 -8.92 -13.94 7.42
C LYS A 96 -8.06 -12.88 8.10
N ASP A 97 -7.18 -12.24 7.31
CA ASP A 97 -6.41 -11.12 7.80
C ASP A 97 -7.33 -9.95 8.18
N SER A 98 -6.96 -9.24 9.25
CA SER A 98 -7.69 -8.04 9.68
C SER A 98 -7.55 -6.87 8.71
N VAL A 99 -6.53 -6.89 7.85
CA VAL A 99 -6.38 -5.92 6.77
C VAL A 99 -7.44 -6.23 5.70
N PRO A 100 -8.35 -5.29 5.41
CA PRO A 100 -9.51 -5.57 4.57
C PRO A 100 -9.14 -6.03 3.17
N HIS A 101 -8.09 -5.43 2.56
CA HIS A 101 -7.61 -5.79 1.22
C HIS A 101 -6.37 -4.98 0.81
N ILE A 102 -5.66 -5.48 -0.20
CA ILE A 102 -4.64 -4.73 -0.93
C ILE A 102 -5.32 -4.03 -2.11
N ILE A 103 -4.94 -2.79 -2.39
CA ILE A 103 -5.49 -2.00 -3.50
C ILE A 103 -4.43 -1.87 -4.60
N PHE A 104 -4.79 -2.30 -5.83
CA PHE A 104 -3.97 -2.11 -7.02
C PHE A 104 -4.62 -1.15 -8.01
N ASN A 105 -3.86 -0.17 -8.49
CA ASN A 105 -4.25 0.58 -9.68
C ASN A 105 -3.93 -0.27 -10.92
N VAL A 106 -4.89 -0.44 -11.80
CA VAL A 106 -4.74 -1.22 -13.03
C VAL A 106 -5.06 -0.35 -14.25
N THR A 107 -4.38 -0.59 -15.36
CA THR A 107 -4.60 0.15 -16.62
C THR A 107 -5.66 -0.50 -17.50
N ASP A 108 -5.84 -1.82 -17.36
CA ASP A 108 -6.84 -2.62 -18.08
C ASP A 108 -7.49 -3.61 -17.10
N MET A 109 -8.72 -3.33 -16.74
CA MET A 109 -9.49 -4.14 -15.80
C MET A 109 -9.77 -5.54 -16.37
N ASN A 110 -10.13 -5.63 -17.64
CA ASN A 110 -10.50 -6.92 -18.26
C ASN A 110 -9.29 -7.84 -18.37
N ALA A 111 -8.15 -7.32 -18.81
CA ALA A 111 -6.91 -8.09 -18.89
C ALA A 111 -6.45 -8.54 -17.50
N THR A 112 -6.56 -7.66 -16.48
CA THR A 112 -6.21 -8.00 -15.10
C THR A 112 -7.11 -9.08 -14.52
N VAL A 113 -8.43 -9.00 -14.74
CA VAL A 113 -9.38 -10.02 -14.31
C VAL A 113 -9.08 -11.38 -14.97
N ALA A 114 -8.77 -11.38 -16.28
CA ALA A 114 -8.37 -12.60 -16.96
C ALA A 114 -7.10 -13.22 -16.37
N ALA A 115 -6.08 -12.41 -16.09
CA ALA A 115 -4.83 -12.85 -15.46
C ALA A 115 -5.05 -13.42 -14.05
N ILE A 116 -5.88 -12.77 -13.23
CA ILE A 116 -6.25 -13.25 -11.89
C ILE A 116 -6.89 -14.63 -11.97
N LYS A 117 -7.89 -14.81 -12.84
CA LYS A 117 -8.58 -16.10 -13.03
C LYS A 117 -7.62 -17.17 -13.52
N ALA A 118 -6.77 -16.86 -14.51
CA ALA A 118 -5.77 -17.79 -15.03
C ALA A 118 -4.73 -18.21 -13.97
N ALA A 119 -4.43 -17.34 -13.02
CA ALA A 119 -3.51 -17.60 -11.91
C ALA A 119 -4.17 -18.30 -10.70
N GLY A 120 -5.46 -18.67 -10.77
CA GLY A 120 -6.17 -19.40 -9.72
C GLY A 120 -6.91 -18.54 -8.71
N GLY A 121 -6.96 -17.22 -8.92
CA GLY A 121 -7.81 -16.31 -8.16
C GLY A 121 -9.24 -16.26 -8.69
N SER A 122 -10.08 -15.48 -8.04
CA SER A 122 -11.48 -15.29 -8.44
C SER A 122 -11.94 -13.84 -8.25
N MET A 123 -13.10 -13.52 -8.82
CA MET A 123 -13.78 -12.23 -8.58
C MET A 123 -14.99 -12.46 -7.68
N THR A 124 -15.27 -11.53 -6.77
CA THR A 124 -16.50 -11.59 -5.95
C THR A 124 -17.74 -11.22 -6.75
N ALA A 125 -17.58 -10.37 -7.75
CA ALA A 125 -18.60 -9.93 -8.72
C ALA A 125 -17.89 -9.33 -9.94
N ASP A 126 -18.64 -9.08 -11.01
CA ASP A 126 -18.10 -8.36 -12.17
C ASP A 126 -17.67 -6.93 -11.77
N PRO A 127 -16.57 -6.43 -12.36
CA PRO A 127 -16.15 -5.05 -12.14
C PRO A 127 -17.25 -4.07 -12.57
N ARG A 128 -17.39 -2.98 -11.81
CA ARG A 128 -18.47 -2.01 -11.99
C ARG A 128 -17.98 -0.58 -11.93
N PRO A 129 -18.66 0.36 -12.60
CA PRO A 129 -18.42 1.79 -12.44
C PRO A 129 -18.58 2.22 -10.97
N PHE A 130 -17.73 3.13 -10.54
CA PHE A 130 -17.80 3.75 -9.22
C PHE A 130 -18.46 5.13 -9.31
N GLY A 131 -19.78 5.16 -9.14
CA GLY A 131 -20.57 6.38 -9.30
C GLY A 131 -20.31 7.05 -10.66
N ASN A 132 -20.24 8.37 -10.66
CA ASN A 132 -19.96 9.19 -11.85
C ASN A 132 -18.47 9.60 -11.96
N THR A 133 -17.57 8.87 -11.31
CA THR A 133 -16.14 9.23 -11.25
C THR A 133 -15.34 8.83 -12.50
N GLY A 134 -15.94 8.00 -13.38
CA GLY A 134 -15.26 7.38 -14.51
C GLY A 134 -14.31 6.25 -14.12
N MET A 135 -14.18 5.94 -12.81
CA MET A 135 -13.43 4.79 -12.35
C MET A 135 -14.24 3.50 -12.45
N VAL A 136 -13.53 2.39 -12.65
CA VAL A 136 -14.08 1.03 -12.55
C VAL A 136 -13.41 0.34 -11.37
N ILE A 137 -14.21 -0.32 -10.52
CA ILE A 137 -13.72 -1.06 -9.36
C ILE A 137 -14.09 -2.52 -9.49
N GLY A 138 -13.15 -3.40 -9.15
CA GLY A 138 -13.33 -4.84 -9.01
C GLY A 138 -12.79 -5.34 -7.68
N ILE A 139 -13.44 -6.35 -7.09
CA ILE A 139 -12.94 -7.04 -5.90
C ILE A 139 -12.62 -8.46 -6.28
N ALA A 140 -11.34 -8.80 -6.17
CA ALA A 140 -10.82 -10.14 -6.37
C ALA A 140 -10.53 -10.84 -5.05
N ILE A 141 -10.36 -12.14 -5.13
CA ILE A 141 -9.93 -13.02 -4.04
C ILE A 141 -8.72 -13.80 -4.56
N ASP A 142 -7.62 -13.80 -3.81
CA ASP A 142 -6.46 -14.63 -4.11
C ASP A 142 -6.71 -16.11 -3.77
N PRO A 143 -5.82 -17.04 -4.15
CA PRO A 143 -6.04 -18.48 -3.95
C PRO A 143 -6.19 -18.92 -2.47
N VAL A 144 -5.77 -18.09 -1.51
CA VAL A 144 -5.88 -18.38 -0.07
C VAL A 144 -6.94 -17.52 0.64
N GLY A 145 -7.73 -16.76 -0.13
CA GLY A 145 -8.92 -16.06 0.35
C GLY A 145 -8.72 -14.61 0.79
N ASN A 146 -7.54 -13.99 0.54
CA ASN A 146 -7.37 -12.57 0.82
C ASN A 146 -8.06 -11.73 -0.25
N ARG A 147 -8.63 -10.58 0.19
CA ARG A 147 -9.28 -9.63 -0.72
C ARG A 147 -8.25 -8.74 -1.41
N ILE A 148 -8.53 -8.45 -2.67
CA ILE A 148 -7.76 -7.53 -3.51
C ILE A 148 -8.75 -6.55 -4.14
N GLU A 149 -8.54 -5.26 -3.98
CA GLU A 149 -9.29 -4.24 -4.71
C GLU A 149 -8.52 -3.80 -5.95
N LEU A 150 -9.21 -3.72 -7.07
CA LEU A 150 -8.69 -3.24 -8.34
C LEU A 150 -9.36 -1.91 -8.68
N ILE A 151 -8.56 -0.90 -9.01
CA ILE A 151 -9.05 0.41 -9.45
C ILE A 151 -8.49 0.72 -10.82
N GLN A 152 -9.36 0.81 -11.83
CA GLN A 152 -9.02 1.38 -13.13
C GLN A 152 -9.52 2.82 -13.16
N ARG A 153 -8.60 3.78 -13.33
CA ARG A 153 -8.92 5.19 -13.50
C ARG A 153 -9.18 5.49 -14.97
N PRO A 154 -10.00 6.53 -15.30
CA PRO A 154 -10.10 7.01 -16.68
C PRO A 154 -8.71 7.36 -17.20
N ALA A 155 -8.49 7.13 -18.50
CA ALA A 155 -7.28 7.62 -19.15
C ALA A 155 -7.19 9.13 -18.92
N ALA A 156 -6.03 9.61 -18.43
CA ALA A 156 -5.81 11.04 -18.35
C ALA A 156 -5.97 11.61 -19.77
N ASN A 157 -6.84 12.61 -19.93
CA ASN A 157 -6.92 13.33 -21.20
C ASN A 157 -5.52 13.89 -21.48
N ARG A 158 -4.87 13.35 -22.51
CA ARG A 158 -3.59 13.83 -23.01
C ARG A 158 -3.77 15.14 -23.77
#